data_031f88b2930ca1d6d1b9adafb1c9998a
#
_entry.id   031f88b2930ca1d6d1b9adafb1c9998a
#
_cell.length_a   1.000
_cell.length_b   1.000
_cell.length_c   1.000
_cell.angle_alpha   90.00
_cell.angle_beta   90.00
_cell.angle_gamma   90.00
#
_symmetry.space_group_name_H-M   'P 1'
#
loop_
_entity.id
_entity.type
_entity.pdbx_description
1 polymer ?
#
loop_
_entity_poly.entity_id
_entity_poly.type
_entity_poly.pdbx_seq_one_letter_code
_entity_poly.pdbx_strand_id
1 'polypeptide(L)'
;VILDKEEQEVDASPVENRLVDEDVVVTLSHEGFIKRMPVHLYRRRVGSGKALAGMERYEDDYLERVFVARTQGWILTFTEHGHGYFLPVLDVPQSARASRGQSVYSLLEGAERKDRIVAMIPIDDLGVTDRYLVFLSKLGLVKRTSISEFSHPRVGGVKAAGLKKGDAILDVA
;
A
#
# COMPACT_ATOMS: atom_id res chain seq x y z
N VAL A 1 39.96 48.91 -13.83
CA VAL A 1 39.95 47.56 -13.19
C VAL A 1 38.57 47.02 -13.33
N ILE A 2 38.40 46.14 -14.31
CA ILE A 2 37.12 45.46 -14.66
C ILE A 2 37.14 44.17 -13.86
N LEU A 3 36.18 43.99 -12.98
CA LEU A 3 35.95 42.71 -12.28
C LEU A 3 34.92 41.92 -13.12
N ASP A 4 35.42 40.92 -13.79
CA ASP A 4 34.57 39.89 -14.41
C ASP A 4 33.83 39.13 -13.30
N LYS A 5 32.51 39.24 -13.31
CA LYS A 5 31.63 38.33 -12.59
C LYS A 5 31.44 37.12 -13.48
N GLU A 6 32.08 36.02 -13.18
CA GLU A 6 31.70 34.70 -13.69
C GLU A 6 30.33 34.38 -13.13
N GLU A 7 29.32 34.49 -13.99
CA GLU A 7 28.01 33.93 -13.78
C GLU A 7 28.17 32.40 -13.89
N GLN A 8 28.17 31.71 -12.75
CA GLN A 8 28.00 30.29 -12.73
C GLN A 8 26.56 29.99 -13.22
N GLU A 9 26.45 29.55 -14.46
CA GLU A 9 25.26 28.89 -14.95
C GLU A 9 25.03 27.65 -14.08
N VAL A 10 24.04 27.72 -13.20
CA VAL A 10 23.48 26.56 -12.53
C VAL A 10 22.75 25.78 -13.61
N ASP A 11 23.38 24.73 -14.12
CA ASP A 11 22.79 23.74 -15.01
C ASP A 11 21.58 23.12 -14.31
N ALA A 12 20.41 23.72 -14.52
CA ALA A 12 19.13 23.16 -14.13
C ALA A 12 18.72 22.07 -15.13
N SER A 13 19.54 21.03 -15.23
CA SER A 13 19.08 19.79 -15.84
C SER A 13 17.84 19.34 -15.07
N PRO A 14 16.70 19.05 -15.73
CA PRO A 14 15.57 18.45 -15.04
C PRO A 14 16.08 17.14 -14.45
N VAL A 15 16.15 17.08 -13.14
CA VAL A 15 16.38 15.84 -12.42
C VAL A 15 15.18 14.97 -12.81
N GLU A 16 15.35 14.15 -13.85
CA GLU A 16 14.49 13.01 -14.08
C GLU A 16 14.50 12.25 -12.77
N ASN A 17 13.42 12.42 -12.03
CA ASN A 17 13.17 11.72 -10.78
C ASN A 17 12.99 10.24 -11.19
N ARG A 18 14.11 9.56 -11.47
CA ARG A 18 14.13 8.12 -11.68
C ARG A 18 13.63 7.55 -10.36
N LEU A 19 12.36 7.22 -10.35
CA LEU A 19 11.73 6.54 -9.23
C LEU A 19 12.55 5.28 -8.99
N VAL A 20 13.42 5.35 -7.98
CA VAL A 20 14.28 4.22 -7.61
C VAL A 20 13.36 3.13 -7.13
N ASP A 21 13.45 1.96 -7.77
CA ASP A 21 12.71 0.79 -7.31
C ASP A 21 13.38 0.25 -6.05
N GLU A 22 12.80 0.56 -4.91
CA GLU A 22 13.30 0.20 -3.59
C GLU A 22 12.23 -0.49 -2.74
N ASP A 23 12.70 -1.20 -1.71
CA ASP A 23 11.81 -1.75 -0.69
C ASP A 23 11.31 -0.65 0.23
N VAL A 24 10.01 -0.58 0.40
CA VAL A 24 9.33 0.32 1.32
C VAL A 24 8.50 -0.45 2.34
N VAL A 25 8.46 0.05 3.56
CA VAL A 25 7.50 -0.40 4.57
C VAL A 25 6.20 0.34 4.36
N VAL A 26 5.14 -0.40 4.15
CA VAL A 26 3.77 0.12 4.11
C VAL A 26 3.11 -0.17 5.45
N THR A 27 2.44 0.82 6.01
CA THR A 27 1.68 0.69 7.26
C THR A 27 0.25 1.10 7.04
N LEU A 28 -0.69 0.32 7.59
CA LEU A 28 -2.12 0.62 7.62
C LEU A 28 -2.58 0.65 9.07
N SER A 29 -3.28 1.69 9.45
CA SER A 29 -3.92 1.79 10.76
C SER A 29 -5.33 1.19 10.76
N HIS A 30 -5.87 0.94 11.95
CA HIS A 30 -7.23 0.44 12.15
C HIS A 30 -8.30 1.37 11.55
N GLU A 31 -8.10 2.68 11.66
CA GLU A 31 -8.97 3.69 11.05
C GLU A 31 -8.80 3.83 9.52
N GLY A 32 -7.91 3.03 8.92
CA GLY A 32 -7.71 3.00 7.47
C GLY A 32 -6.77 4.08 6.94
N PHE A 33 -5.82 4.57 7.74
CA PHE A 33 -4.77 5.48 7.28
C PHE A 33 -3.56 4.69 6.81
N ILE A 34 -3.12 4.95 5.58
CA ILE A 34 -2.01 4.28 4.93
C ILE A 34 -0.87 5.25 4.63
N LYS A 35 0.35 4.76 4.74
CA LYS A 35 1.56 5.45 4.31
C LYS A 35 2.67 4.47 3.96
N ARG A 36 3.68 4.94 3.23
CA ARG A 36 4.91 4.20 2.97
C ARG A 36 6.14 4.95 3.47
N MET A 37 7.19 4.21 3.72
CA MET A 37 8.48 4.74 4.13
C MET A 37 9.60 3.81 3.62
N PRO A 38 10.73 4.32 3.09
CA PRO A 38 11.89 3.52 2.76
C PRO A 38 12.34 2.65 3.94
N VAL A 39 12.66 1.37 3.67
CA VAL A 39 13.03 0.40 4.73
C VAL A 39 14.21 0.89 5.57
N HIS A 40 15.19 1.54 4.96
CA HIS A 40 16.37 2.06 5.68
C HIS A 40 16.00 3.13 6.71
N LEU A 41 14.98 3.98 6.44
CA LEU A 41 14.47 4.97 7.38
C LEU A 41 13.61 4.31 8.47
N TYR A 42 12.87 3.27 8.14
CA TYR A 42 12.07 2.52 9.10
C TYR A 42 12.95 1.81 10.13
N ARG A 43 14.08 1.23 9.70
CA ARG A 43 15.05 0.53 10.58
C ARG A 43 15.92 1.46 11.42
N ARG A 44 16.00 2.74 11.09
CA ARG A 44 16.85 3.69 11.82
C ARG A 44 16.39 3.80 13.26
N ARG A 45 17.21 3.31 14.19
CA ARG A 45 16.99 3.47 15.63
C ARG A 45 17.21 4.95 15.99
N VAL A 46 16.21 5.55 16.63
CA VAL A 46 16.41 6.81 17.35
C VAL A 46 17.13 6.46 18.66
N GLY A 47 18.29 7.05 18.90
CA GLY A 47 19.11 6.74 20.06
C GLY A 47 18.34 6.82 21.39
N SER A 48 18.77 6.01 22.37
CA SER A 48 18.25 5.89 23.74
C SER A 48 16.91 5.16 23.93
N GLY A 49 16.91 3.83 23.84
CA GLY A 49 16.05 2.93 24.66
C GLY A 49 14.53 3.06 24.59
N LYS A 50 13.98 4.02 23.82
CA LYS A 50 12.54 4.15 23.64
C LYS A 50 12.07 3.23 22.52
N ALA A 51 11.04 2.43 22.78
CA ALA A 51 10.35 1.66 21.76
C ALA A 51 9.90 2.61 20.64
N LEU A 52 10.29 2.28 19.38
CA LEU A 52 9.90 3.08 18.22
C LEU A 52 8.47 2.69 17.86
N ALA A 53 7.52 3.58 18.08
CA ALA A 53 6.18 3.42 17.53
C ALA A 53 6.27 3.48 15.99
N GLY A 54 5.66 2.53 15.30
CA GLY A 54 5.58 2.53 13.83
C GLY A 54 4.74 3.68 13.28
N MET A 55 3.95 4.31 14.15
CA MET A 55 3.02 5.39 13.86
C MET A 55 2.75 6.15 15.17
N GLU A 56 2.43 7.44 15.06
CA GLU A 56 1.92 8.20 16.21
C GLU A 56 0.59 7.61 16.66
N ARG A 57 0.44 7.36 17.98
CA ARG A 57 -0.81 6.86 18.54
C ARG A 57 -1.80 8.03 18.64
N TYR A 58 -2.86 7.95 17.89
CA TYR A 58 -4.09 8.68 18.14
C TYR A 58 -4.95 7.86 19.10
N GLU A 59 -5.75 8.49 19.95
CA GLU A 59 -6.39 7.84 21.10
C GLU A 59 -7.16 6.56 20.77
N ASP A 60 -7.73 6.45 19.55
CA ASP A 60 -8.52 5.30 19.11
C ASP A 60 -7.95 4.60 17.86
N ASP A 61 -6.74 4.95 17.40
CA ASP A 61 -6.13 4.36 16.21
C ASP A 61 -4.85 3.59 16.57
N TYR A 62 -4.69 2.42 15.99
CA TYR A 62 -3.52 1.58 16.17
C TYR A 62 -3.05 0.98 14.84
N LEU A 63 -1.80 0.57 14.80
CA LEU A 63 -1.21 -0.07 13.64
C LEU A 63 -1.82 -1.46 13.46
N GLU A 64 -2.57 -1.66 12.37
CA GLU A 64 -3.24 -2.94 12.07
C GLU A 64 -2.39 -3.82 11.16
N ARG A 65 -1.76 -3.24 10.14
CA ARG A 65 -0.95 -3.98 9.17
C ARG A 65 0.39 -3.30 8.90
N VAL A 66 1.43 -4.10 8.76
CA VAL A 66 2.77 -3.71 8.33
C VAL A 66 3.30 -4.74 7.36
N PHE A 67 3.74 -4.33 6.21
CA PHE A 67 4.38 -5.21 5.23
C PHE A 67 5.40 -4.45 4.39
N VAL A 68 6.27 -5.19 3.72
CA VAL A 68 7.24 -4.63 2.77
C VAL A 68 6.69 -4.80 1.35
N ALA A 69 6.86 -3.78 0.53
CA ALA A 69 6.49 -3.79 -0.88
C ALA A 69 7.58 -3.10 -1.72
N ARG A 70 7.65 -3.44 -3.00
CA ARG A 70 8.50 -2.73 -3.97
C ARG A 70 7.78 -1.47 -4.43
N THR A 71 8.51 -0.35 -4.60
CA THR A 71 7.92 0.92 -5.03
C THR A 71 7.22 0.85 -6.37
N GLN A 72 7.71 0.03 -7.30
CA GLN A 72 7.10 -0.19 -8.62
C GLN A 72 6.05 -1.31 -8.63
N GLY A 73 5.81 -1.94 -7.49
CA GLY A 73 4.82 -3.00 -7.34
C GLY A 73 3.40 -2.49 -7.09
N TRP A 74 2.54 -3.42 -6.76
CA TRP A 74 1.13 -3.22 -6.50
C TRP A 74 0.75 -3.73 -5.11
N ILE A 75 -0.33 -3.19 -4.58
CA ILE A 75 -1.01 -3.72 -3.41
C ILE A 75 -2.41 -4.14 -3.86
N LEU A 76 -2.66 -5.45 -3.91
CA LEU A 76 -4.00 -5.98 -4.10
C LEU A 76 -4.76 -5.88 -2.77
N THR A 77 -5.83 -5.10 -2.77
CA THR A 77 -6.63 -4.81 -1.58
C THR A 77 -7.99 -5.45 -1.72
N PHE A 78 -8.38 -6.29 -0.76
CA PHE A 78 -9.64 -7.04 -0.79
C PHE A 78 -10.55 -6.61 0.36
N THR A 79 -11.86 -6.58 0.07
CA THR A 79 -12.88 -6.19 1.04
C THR A 79 -13.75 -7.37 1.46
N GLU A 80 -14.46 -7.21 2.58
CA GLU A 80 -15.35 -8.24 3.12
C GLU A 80 -16.50 -8.62 2.17
N HIS A 81 -16.91 -7.71 1.27
CA HIS A 81 -17.94 -7.98 0.27
C HIS A 81 -17.39 -8.60 -1.04
N GLY A 82 -16.10 -8.94 -1.05
CA GLY A 82 -15.47 -9.65 -2.17
C GLY A 82 -15.06 -8.76 -3.34
N HIS A 83 -14.91 -7.46 -3.12
CA HIS A 83 -14.29 -6.55 -4.08
C HIS A 83 -12.77 -6.60 -3.96
N GLY A 84 -12.09 -6.43 -5.09
CA GLY A 84 -10.64 -6.33 -5.18
C GLY A 84 -10.24 -5.02 -5.85
N TYR A 85 -9.32 -4.29 -5.25
CA TYR A 85 -8.80 -3.01 -5.75
C TYR A 85 -7.31 -3.11 -6.00
N PHE A 86 -6.84 -2.29 -6.93
CA PHE A 86 -5.44 -2.22 -7.34
C PHE A 86 -4.86 -0.89 -6.87
N LEU A 87 -3.91 -0.92 -5.97
CA LEU A 87 -3.22 0.27 -5.48
C LEU A 87 -1.75 0.19 -5.88
N PRO A 88 -1.26 1.05 -6.80
CA PRO A 88 0.16 1.18 -7.05
C PRO A 88 0.88 1.59 -5.76
N VAL A 89 2.00 0.96 -5.42
CA VAL A 89 2.75 1.32 -4.21
C VAL A 89 3.21 2.78 -4.25
N LEU A 90 3.48 3.30 -5.45
CA LEU A 90 3.86 4.70 -5.64
C LEU A 90 2.77 5.71 -5.24
N ASP A 91 1.50 5.33 -5.36
CA ASP A 91 0.37 6.20 -5.00
C ASP A 91 0.16 6.28 -3.48
N VAL A 92 0.74 5.34 -2.72
CA VAL A 92 0.74 5.41 -1.26
C VAL A 92 1.64 6.57 -0.83
N PRO A 93 1.14 7.54 -0.01
CA PRO A 93 1.92 8.71 0.36
C PRO A 93 3.18 8.33 1.13
N GLN A 94 4.32 8.87 0.70
CA GLN A 94 5.56 8.77 1.46
C GLN A 94 5.52 9.78 2.60
N SER A 95 5.62 9.29 3.81
CA SER A 95 5.43 10.11 5.00
C SER A 95 6.41 9.73 6.11
N ALA A 96 6.69 10.70 6.99
CA ALA A 96 7.51 10.46 8.17
C ALA A 96 6.85 9.43 9.12
N ARG A 97 7.65 8.82 9.99
CA ARG A 97 7.19 7.79 10.93
C ARG A 97 6.02 8.28 11.82
N ALA A 98 6.09 9.52 12.33
CA ALA A 98 5.06 10.11 13.17
C ALA A 98 3.82 10.57 12.42
N SER A 99 3.86 10.68 11.10
CA SER A 99 2.69 11.08 10.31
C SER A 99 1.59 10.01 10.33
N ARG A 100 0.34 10.45 10.33
CA ARG A 100 -0.83 9.55 10.22
C ARG A 100 -0.95 8.91 8.83
N GLY A 101 -0.50 9.59 7.76
CA GLY A 101 -0.71 9.17 6.39
C GLY A 101 -2.03 9.69 5.81
N GLN A 102 -2.56 8.99 4.80
CA GLN A 102 -3.79 9.33 4.08
C GLN A 102 -4.80 8.19 4.18
N SER A 103 -6.09 8.51 4.08
CA SER A 103 -7.13 7.47 4.06
C SER A 103 -6.96 6.57 2.85
N VAL A 104 -6.87 5.27 3.07
CA VAL A 104 -6.77 4.26 2.00
C VAL A 104 -7.97 4.32 1.06
N TYR A 105 -9.14 4.62 1.57
CA TYR A 105 -10.38 4.75 0.78
C TYR A 105 -10.34 5.94 -0.19
N SER A 106 -9.51 6.95 0.05
CA SER A 106 -9.31 8.05 -0.91
C SER A 106 -8.36 7.70 -2.05
N LEU A 107 -7.57 6.62 -1.91
CA LEU A 107 -6.66 6.10 -2.92
C LEU A 107 -7.28 4.99 -3.78
N LEU A 108 -8.33 4.35 -3.27
CA LEU A 108 -9.03 3.25 -3.93
C LEU A 108 -10.33 3.78 -4.54
N GLU A 109 -10.31 4.10 -5.83
CA GLU A 109 -11.50 4.63 -6.51
C GLU A 109 -12.67 3.64 -6.44
N GLY A 110 -13.83 4.12 -6.01
CA GLY A 110 -15.03 3.31 -5.81
C GLY A 110 -15.08 2.51 -4.52
N ALA A 111 -14.03 2.51 -3.69
CA ALA A 111 -14.06 1.86 -2.39
C ALA A 111 -14.84 2.70 -1.36
N GLU A 112 -15.68 2.04 -0.59
CA GLU A 112 -16.47 2.68 0.45
C GLU A 112 -16.00 2.24 1.84
N ARG A 113 -15.96 3.15 2.82
CA ARG A 113 -15.56 2.83 4.21
C ARG A 113 -16.43 1.74 4.86
N LYS A 114 -17.70 1.63 4.43
CA LYS A 114 -18.60 0.57 4.92
C LYS A 114 -18.22 -0.83 4.43
N ASP A 115 -17.40 -0.94 3.36
CA ASP A 115 -16.88 -2.21 2.85
C ASP A 115 -15.46 -2.41 3.40
N ARG A 116 -15.38 -3.06 4.55
CA ARG A 116 -14.15 -3.19 5.32
C ARG A 116 -13.06 -3.93 4.54
N ILE A 117 -11.85 -3.40 4.54
CA ILE A 117 -10.66 -4.05 3.99
C ILE A 117 -10.29 -5.23 4.90
N VAL A 118 -10.19 -6.42 4.30
CA VAL A 118 -9.83 -7.66 5.01
C VAL A 118 -8.42 -8.12 4.69
N ALA A 119 -7.88 -7.77 3.52
CA ALA A 119 -6.52 -8.12 3.15
C ALA A 119 -5.88 -7.06 2.25
N MET A 120 -4.57 -6.89 2.40
CA MET A 120 -3.70 -6.10 1.52
C MET A 120 -2.46 -6.92 1.22
N ILE A 121 -2.24 -7.27 -0.03
CA ILE A 121 -1.20 -8.21 -0.46
C ILE A 121 -0.27 -7.50 -1.45
N PRO A 122 1.01 -7.29 -1.09
CA PRO A 122 1.99 -6.72 -1.99
C PRO A 122 2.34 -7.72 -3.09
N ILE A 123 2.33 -7.25 -4.33
CA ILE A 123 2.66 -8.02 -5.54
C ILE A 123 3.62 -7.20 -6.39
N ASP A 124 4.78 -7.77 -6.72
CA ASP A 124 5.77 -7.10 -7.56
C ASP A 124 5.34 -7.10 -9.03
N ASP A 125 4.75 -8.21 -9.49
CA ASP A 125 4.28 -8.38 -10.86
C ASP A 125 2.91 -9.08 -10.87
N LEU A 126 1.91 -8.41 -11.44
CA LEU A 126 0.57 -8.95 -11.60
C LEU A 126 0.48 -10.04 -12.69
N GLY A 127 1.47 -10.15 -13.57
CA GLY A 127 1.54 -11.15 -14.63
C GLY A 127 2.00 -12.54 -14.17
N VAL A 128 2.33 -12.71 -12.88
CA VAL A 128 2.80 -13.99 -12.33
C VAL A 128 1.73 -15.07 -12.45
N THR A 129 2.09 -16.20 -13.06
CA THR A 129 1.14 -17.30 -13.35
C THR A 129 1.23 -18.48 -12.38
N ASP A 130 2.28 -18.58 -11.60
CA ASP A 130 2.57 -19.69 -10.67
C ASP A 130 2.16 -19.40 -9.22
N ARG A 131 1.56 -18.24 -8.97
CA ARG A 131 1.10 -17.82 -7.65
C ARG A 131 -0.42 -17.69 -7.63
N TYR A 132 -0.99 -17.95 -6.46
CA TYR A 132 -2.41 -17.97 -6.25
C TYR A 132 -2.78 -17.19 -5.00
N LEU A 133 -3.97 -16.61 -5.02
CA LEU A 133 -4.66 -16.07 -3.85
C LEU A 133 -5.69 -17.08 -3.37
N VAL A 134 -5.75 -17.27 -2.08
CA VAL A 134 -6.74 -18.13 -1.42
C VAL A 134 -7.68 -17.25 -0.61
N PHE A 135 -8.94 -17.26 -0.98
CA PHE A 135 -10.02 -16.54 -0.31
C PHE A 135 -10.73 -17.48 0.65
N LEU A 136 -10.92 -17.06 1.89
CA LEU A 136 -11.71 -17.76 2.89
C LEU A 136 -12.92 -16.90 3.26
N SER A 137 -14.12 -17.48 3.20
CA SER A 137 -15.34 -16.81 3.64
C SER A 137 -15.78 -17.20 5.05
N LYS A 138 -16.63 -16.41 5.67
CA LYS A 138 -17.21 -16.67 7.02
C LYS A 138 -18.01 -17.96 7.08
N LEU A 139 -18.64 -18.35 5.98
CA LEU A 139 -19.40 -19.61 5.90
C LEU A 139 -18.53 -20.81 5.51
N GLY A 140 -17.19 -20.66 5.53
CA GLY A 140 -16.23 -21.74 5.31
C GLY A 140 -16.00 -22.10 3.84
N LEU A 141 -16.40 -21.24 2.90
CA LEU A 141 -16.08 -21.44 1.49
C LEU A 141 -14.64 -20.98 1.22
N VAL A 142 -13.92 -21.79 0.44
CA VAL A 142 -12.56 -21.52 0.02
C VAL A 142 -12.51 -21.41 -1.50
N LYS A 143 -11.89 -20.37 -2.02
CA LYS A 143 -11.64 -20.15 -3.45
C LYS A 143 -10.16 -19.90 -3.68
N ARG A 144 -9.56 -20.58 -4.65
CA ARG A 144 -8.22 -20.30 -5.15
C ARG A 144 -8.31 -19.59 -6.50
N THR A 145 -7.59 -18.49 -6.66
CA THR A 145 -7.57 -17.67 -7.89
C THR A 145 -6.12 -17.38 -8.26
N SER A 146 -5.72 -17.56 -9.52
CA SER A 146 -4.38 -17.16 -9.97
C SER A 146 -4.22 -15.65 -9.86
N ILE A 147 -3.01 -15.18 -9.48
CA ILE A 147 -2.69 -13.74 -9.49
C ILE A 147 -2.85 -13.16 -10.90
N SER A 148 -2.56 -13.93 -11.94
CA SER A 148 -2.72 -13.50 -13.32
C SER A 148 -4.15 -13.09 -13.72
N GLU A 149 -5.17 -13.55 -12.99
CA GLU A 149 -6.56 -13.06 -13.16
C GLU A 149 -6.71 -11.57 -12.80
N PHE A 150 -5.74 -11.03 -12.05
CA PHE A 150 -5.65 -9.63 -11.66
C PHE A 150 -4.64 -8.84 -12.52
N SER A 151 -4.15 -9.39 -13.63
CA SER A 151 -3.12 -8.76 -14.50
C SER A 151 -3.58 -7.48 -15.20
N HIS A 152 -4.88 -7.20 -15.21
CA HIS A 152 -5.46 -6.01 -15.84
C HIS A 152 -6.13 -5.13 -14.78
N PRO A 153 -5.38 -4.23 -14.13
CA PRO A 153 -5.94 -3.28 -13.17
C PRO A 153 -7.10 -2.49 -13.76
N ARG A 154 -8.18 -2.36 -12.99
CA ARG A 154 -9.36 -1.59 -13.38
C ARG A 154 -9.64 -0.52 -12.35
N VAL A 155 -9.90 0.67 -12.84
CA VAL A 155 -10.45 1.77 -12.04
C VAL A 155 -11.80 1.33 -11.47
N GLY A 156 -12.04 1.59 -10.19
CA GLY A 156 -13.25 1.10 -9.50
C GLY A 156 -13.20 -0.36 -9.05
N GLY A 157 -12.07 -1.04 -9.28
CA GLY A 157 -11.85 -2.41 -8.82
C GLY A 157 -12.57 -3.49 -9.63
N VAL A 158 -12.56 -4.70 -9.09
CA VAL A 158 -13.15 -5.90 -9.68
C VAL A 158 -13.90 -6.72 -8.63
N LYS A 159 -14.85 -7.53 -9.07
CA LYS A 159 -15.45 -8.55 -8.19
C LYS A 159 -14.50 -9.75 -8.09
N ALA A 160 -13.71 -9.80 -7.01
CA ALA A 160 -12.72 -10.85 -6.78
C ALA A 160 -13.35 -12.16 -6.32
N ALA A 161 -14.41 -12.10 -5.52
CA ALA A 161 -15.15 -13.27 -5.05
C ALA A 161 -16.66 -13.07 -5.10
N GLY A 162 -17.39 -14.07 -5.61
CA GLY A 162 -18.85 -14.13 -5.51
C GLY A 162 -19.25 -14.73 -4.16
N LEU A 163 -20.04 -13.99 -3.38
CA LEU A 163 -20.50 -14.40 -2.07
C LEU A 163 -21.99 -14.79 -2.11
N LYS A 164 -22.37 -15.76 -1.28
CA LYS A 164 -23.76 -16.07 -1.00
C LYS A 164 -24.37 -15.01 -0.08
N LYS A 165 -25.69 -14.94 -0.05
CA LYS A 165 -26.39 -14.03 0.87
C LYS A 165 -26.00 -14.33 2.33
N GLY A 166 -25.57 -13.32 3.04
CA GLY A 166 -25.13 -13.42 4.44
C GLY A 166 -23.71 -13.89 4.64
N ASP A 167 -22.95 -14.18 3.57
CA ASP A 167 -21.53 -14.50 3.63
C ASP A 167 -20.65 -13.25 3.47
N ALA A 168 -19.42 -13.33 3.93
CA ALA A 168 -18.41 -12.28 3.78
C ALA A 168 -17.02 -12.91 3.69
N ILE A 169 -16.09 -12.25 3.02
CA ILE A 169 -14.69 -12.66 3.05
C ILE A 169 -14.14 -12.43 4.46
N LEU A 170 -13.52 -13.45 5.00
CA LEU A 170 -12.85 -13.44 6.30
C LEU A 170 -11.39 -13.04 6.15
N ASP A 171 -10.70 -13.64 5.18
CA ASP A 171 -9.29 -13.39 4.90
C ASP A 171 -8.93 -13.77 3.45
N VAL A 172 -7.81 -13.22 2.96
CA VAL A 172 -7.17 -13.57 1.68
C VAL A 172 -5.67 -13.67 1.89
N ALA A 173 -5.06 -14.75 1.42
CA ALA A 173 -3.62 -15.01 1.54
C ALA A 173 -3.02 -15.56 0.23
#